data_99c2fab7368ab64f208afbb6beb358d3
#
_entry.id   99c2fab7368ab64f208afbb6beb358d3
#
_cell.length_a   1.000
_cell.length_b   1.000
_cell.length_c   1.000
_cell.angle_alpha   90.00
_cell.angle_beta   90.00
_cell.angle_gamma   90.00
#
_symmetry.space_group_name_H-M   'P 1'
#
loop_
_entity.id
_entity.type
_entity.pdbx_description
1 polymer ?
#
loop_
_entity_poly.entity_id
_entity_poly.type
_entity_poly.pdbx_seq_one_letter_code
_entity_poly.pdbx_strand_id
1 'polypeptide(L)'
;MQLMRKETDDRPILVDTGMAIKSVKWNPNGNVLAVAGSYSDSNVDGKGTVQFYNAYGVHLRSLRVPGTSGIVSSLSWEGFGLRIGLAVDSNILFANIQPEYLWSYFNNTLVFAFKKPERQDMCVVFWDTVINEKHVKYMRRL
;
A
#
# COMPACT_ATOMS: atom_id res chain seq x y z
N MET A 1 -8.41 -12.03 -7.52
CA MET A 1 -9.24 -11.31 -6.51
C MET A 1 -10.09 -10.26 -7.23
N GLN A 2 -11.25 -9.96 -6.69
CA GLN A 2 -12.14 -8.93 -7.24
C GLN A 2 -12.31 -7.80 -6.23
N LEU A 3 -12.21 -6.55 -6.69
CA LEU A 3 -12.52 -5.37 -5.90
C LEU A 3 -13.84 -4.80 -6.40
N MET A 4 -14.82 -4.75 -5.52
CA MET A 4 -16.17 -4.26 -5.80
C MET A 4 -16.41 -2.95 -5.05
N ARG A 5 -16.99 -1.96 -5.70
CA ARG A 5 -17.37 -0.68 -5.10
C ARG A 5 -18.64 -0.77 -4.27
N LYS A 6 -19.51 -1.71 -4.62
CA LYS A 6 -20.75 -2.04 -3.94
C LYS A 6 -21.08 -3.52 -4.18
N GLU A 7 -21.94 -4.08 -3.39
CA GLU A 7 -22.34 -5.49 -3.46
C GLU A 7 -22.87 -5.92 -4.83
N THR A 8 -23.51 -5.01 -5.54
CA THR A 8 -24.09 -5.21 -6.88
C THR A 8 -23.24 -4.59 -7.98
N ASP A 9 -21.90 -4.53 -7.81
CA ASP A 9 -21.02 -3.98 -8.85
C ASP A 9 -20.92 -4.97 -10.03
N ASP A 10 -21.44 -4.58 -11.16
CA ASP A 10 -21.41 -5.35 -12.41
C ASP A 10 -20.09 -5.26 -13.17
N ARG A 11 -19.22 -4.37 -12.73
CA ARG A 11 -17.87 -4.15 -13.31
C ARG A 11 -16.78 -4.13 -12.24
N PRO A 12 -16.56 -5.25 -11.54
CA PRO A 12 -15.53 -5.33 -10.52
C PRO A 12 -14.14 -5.19 -11.14
N ILE A 13 -13.22 -4.61 -10.38
CA ILE A 13 -11.82 -4.55 -10.77
C ILE A 13 -11.20 -5.93 -10.51
N LEU A 14 -10.70 -6.56 -11.56
CA LEU A 14 -10.00 -7.84 -11.47
C LEU A 14 -8.52 -7.59 -11.17
N VAL A 15 -8.03 -8.17 -10.10
CA VAL A 15 -6.62 -8.11 -9.72
C VAL A 15 -6.07 -9.52 -9.67
N ASP A 16 -5.10 -9.81 -10.53
CA ASP A 16 -4.30 -11.02 -10.44
C ASP A 16 -3.13 -10.77 -9.51
N THR A 17 -3.06 -11.52 -8.41
CA THR A 17 -1.99 -11.42 -7.42
C THR A 17 -0.87 -12.43 -7.66
N GLY A 18 -1.11 -13.44 -8.47
CA GLY A 18 -0.22 -14.60 -8.66
C GLY A 18 -0.06 -15.46 -7.39
N MET A 19 -0.83 -15.20 -6.34
CA MET A 19 -0.68 -15.85 -5.03
C MET A 19 -1.91 -16.66 -4.64
N ALA A 20 -1.70 -17.73 -3.87
CA ALA A 20 -2.73 -18.35 -3.06
C ALA A 20 -3.02 -17.46 -1.85
N ILE A 21 -4.12 -16.69 -1.95
CA ILE A 21 -4.49 -15.68 -0.95
C ILE A 21 -4.98 -16.36 0.34
N LYS A 22 -4.47 -15.91 1.48
CA LYS A 22 -4.84 -16.38 2.83
C LYS A 22 -5.62 -15.33 3.62
N SER A 23 -5.26 -14.06 3.50
CA SER A 23 -5.90 -12.98 4.25
C SER A 23 -5.91 -11.69 3.45
N VAL A 24 -6.99 -10.92 3.59
CA VAL A 24 -7.17 -9.63 2.92
C VAL A 24 -7.77 -8.65 3.90
N LYS A 25 -7.18 -7.46 4.02
CA LYS A 25 -7.69 -6.40 4.90
C LYS A 25 -7.47 -5.01 4.31
N TRP A 26 -8.51 -4.20 4.28
CA TRP A 26 -8.39 -2.78 4.06
C TRP A 26 -7.76 -2.09 5.27
N ASN A 27 -6.95 -1.07 5.02
CA ASN A 27 -6.55 -0.17 6.10
C ASN A 27 -7.76 0.66 6.59
N PRO A 28 -7.69 1.28 7.78
CA PRO A 28 -8.81 2.04 8.34
C PRO A 28 -9.33 3.16 7.45
N ASN A 29 -8.46 3.74 6.62
CA ASN A 29 -8.83 4.83 5.70
C ASN A 29 -9.44 4.33 4.38
N GLY A 30 -9.48 3.02 4.13
CA GLY A 30 -10.04 2.42 2.91
C GLY A 30 -9.26 2.70 1.63
N ASN A 31 -8.03 3.17 1.70
CA ASN A 31 -7.23 3.54 0.54
C ASN A 31 -6.09 2.56 0.21
N VAL A 32 -5.75 1.67 1.14
CA VAL A 32 -4.74 0.62 0.94
C VAL A 32 -5.29 -0.73 1.34
N LEU A 33 -5.24 -1.68 0.44
CA LEU A 33 -5.60 -3.08 0.64
C LEU A 33 -4.33 -3.90 0.84
N ALA A 34 -4.22 -4.62 1.95
CA ALA A 34 -3.18 -5.61 2.18
C ALA A 34 -3.70 -7.00 1.83
N VAL A 35 -2.97 -7.72 1.01
CA VAL A 35 -3.29 -9.07 0.54
C VAL A 35 -2.14 -9.99 0.91
N ALA A 36 -2.35 -10.89 1.86
CA ALA A 36 -1.36 -11.86 2.29
C ALA A 36 -1.59 -13.22 1.61
N GLY A 37 -0.52 -13.84 1.17
CA GLY A 37 -0.57 -15.13 0.51
C GLY A 37 0.82 -15.71 0.27
N SER A 38 0.88 -16.79 -0.48
CA SER A 38 2.12 -17.44 -0.90
C SER A 38 2.06 -17.77 -2.39
N TYR A 39 3.19 -17.71 -3.06
CA TYR A 39 3.30 -18.16 -4.44
C TYR A 39 3.33 -19.70 -4.48
N SER A 40 2.63 -20.28 -5.45
CA SER A 40 2.58 -21.75 -5.65
C SER A 40 3.84 -22.29 -6.33
N ASP A 41 4.68 -21.42 -6.86
CA ASP A 41 5.83 -21.82 -7.67
C ASP A 41 7.00 -22.23 -6.77
N SER A 42 7.39 -23.49 -6.84
CA SER A 42 8.44 -24.13 -6.04
C SER A 42 9.85 -23.57 -6.27
N ASN A 43 10.03 -22.71 -7.26
CA ASN A 43 11.30 -22.05 -7.57
C ASN A 43 11.51 -20.71 -6.86
N VAL A 44 10.47 -20.14 -6.27
CA VAL A 44 10.57 -18.99 -5.38
C VAL A 44 10.30 -19.55 -4.00
N ASP A 45 11.34 -19.62 -3.15
CA ASP A 45 11.21 -20.03 -1.73
C ASP A 45 9.81 -19.70 -1.24
N GLY A 46 8.96 -20.70 -0.98
CA GLY A 46 7.52 -20.57 -0.70
C GLY A 46 7.14 -19.65 0.46
N LYS A 47 7.89 -18.59 0.61
CA LYS A 47 7.77 -17.57 1.66
C LYS A 47 6.56 -16.71 1.44
N GLY A 48 5.82 -16.50 2.51
CA GLY A 48 4.67 -15.62 2.52
C GLY A 48 5.02 -14.22 2.05
N THR A 49 4.11 -13.64 1.32
CA THR A 49 4.24 -12.28 0.79
C THR A 49 2.98 -11.51 1.13
N VAL A 50 3.14 -10.24 1.46
CA VAL A 50 2.04 -9.30 1.56
C VAL A 50 2.17 -8.30 0.42
N GLN A 51 1.16 -8.25 -0.45
CA GLN A 51 1.06 -7.25 -1.52
C GLN A 51 0.10 -6.16 -1.09
N PHE A 52 0.43 -4.92 -1.42
CA PHE A 52 -0.39 -3.76 -1.13
C PHE A 52 -0.94 -3.18 -2.43
N TYR A 53 -2.23 -2.87 -2.41
CA TYR A 53 -2.95 -2.30 -3.54
C TYR A 53 -3.71 -1.05 -3.11
N ASN A 54 -3.92 -0.13 -4.04
CA ASN A 54 -4.86 0.96 -3.81
C ASN A 54 -6.31 0.51 -4.09
N ALA A 55 -7.27 1.41 -3.86
CA ALA A 55 -8.70 1.14 -4.10
C ALA A 55 -9.05 0.90 -5.59
N TYR A 56 -8.14 1.21 -6.50
CA TYR A 56 -8.30 1.01 -7.94
C TYR A 56 -7.62 -0.27 -8.45
N GLY A 57 -7.12 -1.12 -7.54
CA GLY A 57 -6.45 -2.37 -7.89
C GLY A 57 -5.02 -2.20 -8.41
N VAL A 58 -4.44 -1.01 -8.30
CA VAL A 58 -3.04 -0.78 -8.68
C VAL A 58 -2.12 -1.31 -7.59
N HIS A 59 -1.19 -2.16 -7.97
CA HIS A 59 -0.16 -2.67 -7.06
C HIS A 59 0.77 -1.54 -6.61
N LEU A 60 0.93 -1.38 -5.30
CA LEU A 60 1.76 -0.35 -4.68
C LEU A 60 3.13 -0.90 -4.29
N ARG A 61 3.14 -2.00 -3.55
CA ARG A 61 4.38 -2.60 -3.01
C ARG A 61 4.15 -4.06 -2.63
N SER A 62 5.24 -4.82 -2.56
CA SER A 62 5.26 -6.16 -1.97
C SER A 62 6.23 -6.21 -0.80
N LEU A 63 5.82 -6.85 0.29
CA LEU A 63 6.62 -7.16 1.46
C LEU A 63 6.84 -8.67 1.51
N ARG A 64 8.09 -9.10 1.40
CA ARG A 64 8.47 -10.48 1.69
C ARG A 64 8.53 -10.67 3.20
N VAL A 65 7.85 -11.68 3.67
CA VAL A 65 7.75 -11.95 5.11
C VAL A 65 8.98 -12.77 5.53
N PRO A 66 9.75 -12.30 6.53
CA PRO A 66 10.85 -13.09 7.08
C PRO A 66 10.29 -14.28 7.85
N GLY A 67 11.02 -15.40 7.86
CA GLY A 67 10.64 -16.62 8.59
C GLY A 67 11.03 -17.88 7.83
N THR A 68 10.86 -19.01 8.47
CA THR A 68 11.18 -20.34 7.90
C THR A 68 10.16 -20.77 6.86
N SER A 69 8.88 -20.68 7.17
CA SER A 69 7.80 -20.93 6.19
C SER A 69 7.20 -19.63 5.68
N GLY A 70 7.28 -18.55 6.46
CA GLY A 70 6.75 -17.24 6.13
C GLY A 70 5.24 -17.21 5.91
N ILE A 71 4.50 -18.23 6.34
CA ILE A 71 3.05 -18.30 6.17
C ILE A 71 2.38 -17.24 7.04
N VAL A 72 1.70 -16.31 6.39
CA VAL A 72 0.89 -15.29 7.07
C VAL A 72 -0.48 -15.89 7.37
N SER A 73 -0.76 -16.19 8.63
CA SER A 73 -2.04 -16.73 9.08
C SER A 73 -3.10 -15.64 9.25
N SER A 74 -2.69 -14.45 9.68
CA SER A 74 -3.58 -13.30 9.86
C SER A 74 -2.82 -11.99 9.73
N LEU A 75 -3.56 -10.92 9.44
CA LEU A 75 -3.03 -9.57 9.41
C LEU A 75 -4.03 -8.58 10.02
N SER A 76 -3.52 -7.51 10.60
CA SER A 76 -4.32 -6.43 11.18
C SER A 76 -3.63 -5.09 10.99
N TRP A 77 -4.42 -4.06 10.71
CA TRP A 77 -3.93 -2.69 10.64
C TRP A 77 -4.04 -1.99 12.00
N GLU A 78 -3.11 -1.13 12.30
CA GLU A 78 -3.27 -0.17 13.40
C GLU A 78 -4.28 0.93 13.02
N GLY A 79 -4.77 1.68 14.03
CA GLY A 79 -5.87 2.63 13.86
C GLY A 79 -5.64 3.77 12.85
N PHE A 80 -4.39 4.17 12.62
CA PHE A 80 -4.04 5.21 11.63
C PHE A 80 -3.69 4.65 10.26
N GLY A 81 -3.57 3.33 10.11
CA GLY A 81 -3.26 2.67 8.84
C GLY A 81 -1.81 2.85 8.35
N LEU A 82 -0.90 3.24 9.23
CA LEU A 82 0.52 3.42 8.93
C LEU A 82 1.38 2.22 9.35
N ARG A 83 0.81 1.31 10.12
CA ARG A 83 1.46 0.08 10.58
C ARG A 83 0.54 -1.11 10.39
N ILE A 84 1.12 -2.23 10.00
CA ILE A 84 0.41 -3.51 9.90
C ILE A 84 1.10 -4.55 10.78
N GLY A 85 0.31 -5.30 11.52
CA GLY A 85 0.74 -6.48 12.27
C GLY A 85 0.43 -7.74 11.47
N LEU A 86 1.37 -8.65 11.43
CA LEU A 86 1.30 -9.93 10.71
C LEU A 86 1.54 -11.06 11.69
N ALA A 87 0.64 -12.02 11.76
CA ALA A 87 0.89 -13.29 12.44
C ALA A 87 1.56 -14.24 11.44
N VAL A 88 2.80 -14.60 11.72
CA VAL A 88 3.65 -15.39 10.82
C VAL A 88 4.26 -16.53 11.61
N ASP A 89 3.92 -17.76 11.26
CA ASP A 89 4.31 -18.95 12.01
C ASP A 89 3.95 -18.80 13.51
N SER A 90 4.94 -18.76 14.40
CA SER A 90 4.76 -18.55 15.86
C SER A 90 5.12 -17.12 16.30
N ASN A 91 5.25 -16.18 15.35
CA ASN A 91 5.71 -14.82 15.61
C ASN A 91 4.68 -13.77 15.20
N ILE A 92 4.75 -12.59 15.82
CA ILE A 92 4.05 -11.40 15.39
C ILE A 92 5.09 -10.42 14.86
N LEU A 93 4.96 -10.04 13.60
CA LEU A 93 5.81 -9.09 12.93
C LEU A 93 5.05 -7.77 12.71
N PHE A 94 5.76 -6.66 12.79
CA PHE A 94 5.20 -5.35 12.48
C PHE A 94 5.94 -4.74 11.31
N ALA A 95 5.18 -4.16 10.37
CA ALA A 95 5.73 -3.41 9.26
C ALA A 95 5.13 -2.00 9.21
N ASN A 96 5.98 -1.00 9.02
CA ASN A 96 5.53 0.36 8.79
C ASN A 96 5.25 0.56 7.31
N ILE A 97 4.06 1.06 7.01
CA ILE A 97 3.63 1.39 5.65
C ILE A 97 3.74 2.89 5.49
N GLN A 98 4.85 3.34 4.95
CA GLN A 98 5.08 4.76 4.70
C GLN A 98 4.73 5.08 3.24
N PRO A 99 3.97 6.16 3.00
CA PRO A 99 3.81 6.70 1.65
C PRO A 99 5.18 7.10 1.08
N GLU A 100 5.38 6.89 -0.21
CA GLU A 100 6.58 7.41 -0.90
C GLU A 100 6.41 8.92 -1.11
N TYR A 101 6.88 9.71 -0.16
CA TYR A 101 7.02 11.15 -0.32
C TYR A 101 8.46 11.49 -0.66
N LEU A 102 8.66 12.21 -1.75
CA LEU A 102 9.90 12.93 -2.00
C LEU A 102 9.72 14.31 -1.40
N TRP A 103 10.64 14.75 -0.57
CA TRP A 103 10.54 16.06 0.07
C TRP A 103 11.89 16.76 0.17
N SER A 104 11.81 18.07 0.20
CA SER A 104 12.93 18.97 0.44
C SER A 104 12.46 20.20 1.19
N TYR A 105 13.34 20.84 1.90
CA TYR A 105 13.06 22.05 2.66
C TYR A 105 14.01 23.16 2.24
N PHE A 106 13.46 24.31 1.94
CA PHE A 106 14.23 25.50 1.58
C PHE A 106 13.65 26.72 2.29
N ASN A 107 14.46 27.35 3.13
CA ASN A 107 14.05 28.49 3.98
C ASN A 107 12.78 28.12 4.79
N ASN A 108 11.64 28.74 4.50
CA ASN A 108 10.36 28.53 5.18
C ASN A 108 9.42 27.63 4.38
N THR A 109 9.86 27.13 3.23
CA THR A 109 9.02 26.35 2.32
C THR A 109 9.39 24.87 2.37
N LEU A 110 8.43 24.03 2.77
CA LEU A 110 8.48 22.58 2.61
C LEU A 110 7.91 22.20 1.26
N VAL A 111 8.72 21.54 0.43
CA VAL A 111 8.28 21.00 -0.86
C VAL A 111 8.19 19.50 -0.75
N PHE A 112 7.05 18.92 -1.09
CA PHE A 112 6.92 17.47 -1.15
C PHE A 112 6.14 17.02 -2.37
N ALA A 113 6.52 15.87 -2.89
CA ALA A 113 5.94 15.29 -4.08
C ALA A 113 5.45 13.86 -3.79
N PHE A 114 4.28 13.53 -4.31
CA PHE A 114 3.70 12.20 -4.21
C PHE A 114 2.87 11.89 -5.45
N LYS A 115 2.70 10.60 -5.74
CA LYS A 115 1.80 10.16 -6.79
C LYS A 115 0.37 10.10 -6.25
N LYS A 116 -0.56 10.72 -6.96
CA LYS A 116 -1.98 10.49 -6.70
C LYS A 116 -2.39 9.10 -7.18
N PRO A 117 -3.05 8.28 -6.34
CA PRO A 117 -3.50 6.95 -6.75
C PRO A 117 -4.45 6.97 -7.95
N GLU A 118 -5.26 8.01 -8.06
CA GLU A 118 -6.31 8.18 -9.05
C GLU A 118 -5.80 8.64 -10.42
N ARG A 119 -4.61 9.24 -10.45
CA ARG A 119 -3.99 9.80 -11.66
C ARG A 119 -2.53 9.40 -11.68
N GLN A 120 -1.98 9.18 -12.87
CA GLN A 120 -0.55 8.91 -13.03
C GLN A 120 0.31 10.18 -12.86
N ASP A 121 -0.31 11.28 -12.46
CA ASP A 121 0.33 12.57 -12.30
C ASP A 121 1.10 12.64 -10.96
N MET A 122 2.26 13.26 -10.99
CA MET A 122 2.99 13.65 -9.80
C MET A 122 2.39 14.95 -9.25
N CYS A 123 1.95 14.90 -8.00
CA CYS A 123 1.51 16.08 -7.27
C CYS A 123 2.69 16.66 -6.52
N VAL A 124 3.00 17.93 -6.74
CA VAL A 124 4.03 18.67 -6.01
C VAL A 124 3.37 19.78 -5.20
N VAL A 125 3.58 19.74 -3.90
CA VAL A 125 3.04 20.72 -2.95
C VAL A 125 4.18 21.58 -2.43
N PHE A 126 4.03 22.88 -2.53
CA PHE A 126 4.87 23.89 -1.90
C PHE A 126 4.10 24.44 -0.72
N TRP A 127 4.61 24.21 0.48
CA TRP A 127 3.97 24.66 1.71
C TRP A 127 4.88 25.66 2.43
N ASP A 128 4.45 26.93 2.46
CA ASP A 128 5.07 27.91 3.35
C ASP A 128 4.61 27.64 4.78
N THR A 129 5.56 27.27 5.64
CA THR A 129 5.28 26.84 7.01
C THR A 129 5.05 28.00 7.96
N VAL A 130 5.41 29.24 7.60
CA VAL A 130 5.25 30.45 8.41
C VAL A 130 3.86 31.04 8.23
N ILE A 131 3.46 31.26 6.98
CA ILE A 131 2.13 31.82 6.65
C ILE A 131 1.07 30.74 6.47
N ASN A 132 1.47 29.46 6.54
CA ASN A 132 0.62 28.28 6.34
C ASN A 132 -0.11 28.24 4.99
N GLU A 133 0.52 28.76 3.94
CA GLU A 133 -0.02 28.79 2.59
C GLU A 133 0.49 27.58 1.78
N LYS A 134 -0.38 26.98 0.97
CA LYS A 134 -0.05 25.80 0.15
C LYS A 134 -0.36 26.04 -1.30
N HIS A 135 0.65 25.87 -2.15
CA HIS A 135 0.52 25.87 -3.61
C HIS A 135 0.72 24.47 -4.15
N VAL A 136 -0.20 23.99 -4.98
CA VAL A 136 -0.19 22.65 -5.54
C VAL A 136 0.02 22.70 -7.04
N LYS A 137 1.00 21.96 -7.56
CA LYS A 137 1.23 21.77 -8.99
C LYS A 137 1.13 20.31 -9.37
N TYR A 138 0.58 20.05 -10.54
CA TYR A 138 0.50 18.71 -11.13
C TYR A 138 1.47 18.62 -12.29
N MET A 139 2.35 17.61 -12.25
CA MET A 139 3.30 17.33 -13.31
C MET A 139 2.90 16.02 -13.99
N ARG A 140 2.61 16.08 -15.30
CA ARG A 140 2.47 14.89 -16.13
C ARG A 140 3.85 14.32 -16.40
N ARG A 141 3.97 13.01 -16.38
CA ARG A 141 5.18 12.34 -16.86
C ARG A 141 5.20 12.49 -18.37
N LEU A 142 6.24 13.12 -18.91
CA LEU A 142 6.53 13.12 -20.34
C LEU A 142 6.95 11.72 -20.78
#